data_1463be9801fb5bc2a4b3a2fc10d92ddc
#
_entry.id   1463be9801fb5bc2a4b3a2fc10d92ddc
#
_cell.length_a   1.000
_cell.length_b   1.000
_cell.length_c   1.000
_cell.angle_alpha   90.00
_cell.angle_beta   90.00
_cell.angle_gamma   90.00
#
_symmetry.space_group_name_H-M   'P 1'
#
loop_
_entity.id
_entity.type
_entity.pdbx_description
1 polymer ?
#
loop_
_entity_poly.entity_id
_entity_poly.type
_entity_poly.pdbx_seq_one_letter_code
_entity_poly.pdbx_strand_id
1 'polypeptide(L)'
;MRKGLLFATAAMSAALLTTLTACGSSGSDTGSAGGRKPKIGVILPDSKSSVRWETADRTYLAAAFKAAGVDYDIQNAEGDKQAFQTIADQMITSGVNVLVIVNLDSGTGKAVLDKAKAQGVATIDYDRLTLGGSAQYYVSFDNTQVGKLQGQGLTKCLADTGAKNPVVAELNGSPTDNNATLFANGYNSVLDPLYASGEYTKGPNQSVPDWDNAQAQTIFEQMYTSRPNVAGVLAANDGLANSAIAVLRKNHRNGQVPITGQDATVQGLQNILAGDQCMTVYKAVKKEADAASALAVELAAGKKSQTTATVNDPTGKRDVPAVLLAPEAITKSNIQDVITDGYVTKAQLCTGEYEALCTKAGIK
;
A
#
# COMPACT_ATOMS: atom_id res chain seq x y z
N MET A 1 -26.25 -54.23 56.96
CA MET A 1 -25.92 -55.64 57.12
C MET A 1 -24.59 -55.87 56.40
N ARG A 2 -23.68 -56.44 57.19
CA ARG A 2 -22.51 -57.30 56.88
C ARG A 2 -21.43 -56.59 55.95
N LYS A 3 -20.30 -56.19 56.53
CA LYS A 3 -19.13 -56.98 57.04
C LYS A 3 -18.41 -57.62 55.84
N GLY A 4 -17.18 -57.53 55.62
CA GLY A 4 -15.94 -57.39 56.33
C GLY A 4 -14.83 -57.55 55.26
N LEU A 5 -13.72 -57.36 55.46
CA LEU A 5 -12.59 -57.62 56.34
C LEU A 5 -11.31 -57.74 55.49
N LEU A 6 -10.37 -56.90 55.78
CA LEU A 6 -8.90 -57.04 55.89
C LEU A 6 -8.22 -58.25 55.30
N PHE A 7 -7.11 -58.10 54.60
CA PHE A 7 -5.79 -58.61 55.07
C PHE A 7 -4.62 -57.89 54.42
N ALA A 8 -3.70 -57.50 55.29
CA ALA A 8 -2.40 -56.97 54.98
C ALA A 8 -1.37 -58.08 54.94
N THR A 9 -0.36 -57.96 54.08
CA THR A 9 0.98 -58.55 54.37
C THR A 9 2.08 -57.70 53.78
N ALA A 10 3.00 -57.38 54.69
CA ALA A 10 4.27 -56.74 54.41
C ALA A 10 5.33 -57.83 54.10
N ALA A 11 6.28 -57.49 53.24
CA ALA A 11 7.61 -58.11 53.26
C ALA A 11 8.67 -57.12 52.78
N MET A 12 9.59 -56.87 53.69
CA MET A 12 10.92 -56.23 53.50
C MET A 12 11.85 -57.13 52.68
N SER A 13 12.73 -56.56 51.92
CA SER A 13 14.18 -56.90 51.89
C SER A 13 14.92 -56.08 50.83
N ALA A 14 15.79 -55.28 51.29
CA ALA A 14 17.28 -55.30 51.28
C ALA A 14 17.95 -54.67 50.05
N ALA A 15 18.78 -53.72 50.39
CA ALA A 15 19.68 -52.88 49.61
C ALA A 15 20.75 -53.65 48.82
N LEU A 16 21.17 -53.07 47.69
CA LEU A 16 22.55 -53.17 47.19
C LEU A 16 22.93 -51.84 46.53
N LEU A 17 23.88 -51.17 47.18
CA LEU A 17 24.66 -50.05 46.60
C LEU A 17 25.65 -50.62 45.62
N THR A 18 25.69 -50.08 44.41
CA THR A 18 26.86 -50.12 43.56
C THR A 18 27.14 -48.74 43.01
N THR A 19 28.15 -48.10 43.53
CA THR A 19 28.80 -46.91 43.00
C THR A 19 29.56 -47.25 41.72
N LEU A 20 29.20 -46.57 40.63
CA LEU A 20 30.04 -46.49 39.45
C LEU A 20 30.24 -45.02 39.09
N THR A 21 31.38 -44.49 39.47
CA THR A 21 32.00 -43.28 38.99
C THR A 21 32.36 -43.47 37.51
N ALA A 22 31.74 -42.69 36.61
CA ALA A 22 32.23 -42.48 35.27
C ALA A 22 32.36 -40.98 35.01
N CYS A 23 33.56 -40.49 34.94
CA CYS A 23 33.92 -39.19 34.36
C CYS A 23 33.49 -39.19 32.87
N GLY A 24 32.75 -38.16 32.47
CA GLY A 24 32.38 -37.97 31.08
C GLY A 24 32.01 -36.53 30.85
N SER A 25 32.98 -35.77 30.36
CA SER A 25 32.93 -34.54 29.53
C SER A 25 31.63 -33.75 29.58
N SER A 26 31.73 -32.57 30.17
CA SER A 26 30.81 -31.42 29.98
C SER A 26 30.75 -31.03 28.52
N GLY A 27 29.85 -31.67 27.78
CA GLY A 27 29.27 -31.12 26.57
C GLY A 27 28.14 -30.23 26.99
N SER A 28 28.37 -28.93 26.93
CA SER A 28 27.27 -27.95 26.95
C SER A 28 26.45 -28.12 25.69
N ASP A 29 25.52 -29.08 25.74
CA ASP A 29 24.34 -29.04 24.85
C ASP A 29 23.55 -27.78 25.21
N THR A 30 23.91 -26.66 24.55
CA THR A 30 22.97 -25.59 24.34
C THR A 30 21.86 -26.20 23.48
N GLY A 31 20.88 -26.79 24.17
CA GLY A 31 19.62 -27.18 23.57
C GLY A 31 19.08 -25.94 22.88
N SER A 32 19.23 -25.89 21.58
CA SER A 32 18.50 -25.00 20.71
C SER A 32 17.04 -25.33 20.98
N ALA A 33 16.41 -24.55 21.87
CA ALA A 33 14.97 -24.54 21.96
C ALA A 33 14.51 -24.28 20.53
N GLY A 34 13.88 -25.28 19.90
CA GLY A 34 13.32 -25.17 18.56
C GLY A 34 12.24 -24.12 18.57
N GLY A 35 12.65 -22.85 18.61
CA GLY A 35 11.77 -21.70 18.52
C GLY A 35 11.05 -21.79 17.18
N ARG A 36 9.73 -21.81 17.25
CA ARG A 36 8.88 -21.71 16.05
C ARG A 36 9.42 -20.55 15.21
N LYS A 37 9.62 -20.77 13.91
CA LYS A 37 10.05 -19.69 13.01
C LYS A 37 9.10 -18.50 13.12
N PRO A 38 9.59 -17.28 13.14
CA PRO A 38 8.71 -16.11 13.10
C PRO A 38 7.78 -16.19 11.90
N LYS A 39 6.52 -15.88 12.12
CA LYS A 39 5.49 -15.85 11.07
C LYS A 39 4.92 -14.44 10.92
N ILE A 40 4.85 -13.94 9.69
CA ILE A 40 4.33 -12.61 9.36
C ILE A 40 3.04 -12.77 8.56
N GLY A 41 1.98 -12.10 8.98
CA GLY A 41 0.74 -11.99 8.23
C GLY A 41 0.69 -10.67 7.47
N VAL A 42 0.17 -10.69 6.25
CA VAL A 42 -0.09 -9.49 5.44
C VAL A 42 -1.50 -9.52 4.91
N ILE A 43 -2.23 -8.43 5.06
CA ILE A 43 -3.58 -8.28 4.50
C ILE A 43 -3.56 -7.15 3.48
N LEU A 44 -3.71 -7.51 2.21
CA LEU A 44 -3.89 -6.58 1.09
C LEU A 44 -5.36 -6.17 0.98
N PRO A 45 -5.66 -4.95 0.46
CA PRO A 45 -7.00 -4.40 0.55
C PRO A 45 -7.95 -5.00 -0.48
N ASP A 46 -7.55 -5.00 -1.74
CA ASP A 46 -8.38 -5.40 -2.87
C ASP A 46 -7.54 -5.57 -4.16
N SER A 47 -8.19 -5.91 -5.26
CA SER A 47 -7.58 -5.98 -6.59
C SER A 47 -8.10 -4.90 -7.55
N LYS A 48 -9.05 -4.05 -7.13
CA LYS A 48 -9.77 -3.09 -7.97
C LYS A 48 -9.24 -1.65 -7.87
N SER A 49 -8.85 -1.21 -6.66
CA SER A 49 -8.38 0.15 -6.42
C SER A 49 -7.04 0.43 -7.11
N SER A 50 -6.15 -0.55 -7.13
CA SER A 50 -4.91 -0.54 -7.89
C SER A 50 -4.44 -1.97 -8.15
N VAL A 51 -4.02 -2.25 -9.38
CA VAL A 51 -3.46 -3.56 -9.77
C VAL A 51 -2.15 -3.89 -9.05
N ARG A 52 -1.48 -2.87 -8.50
CA ARG A 52 -0.18 -3.03 -7.82
C ARG A 52 -0.25 -4.02 -6.65
N TRP A 53 -1.35 -4.08 -5.91
CA TRP A 53 -1.49 -4.93 -4.73
C TRP A 53 -1.16 -6.40 -5.02
N GLU A 54 -1.66 -6.93 -6.13
CA GLU A 54 -1.39 -8.31 -6.54
C GLU A 54 -0.13 -8.45 -7.42
N THR A 55 0.13 -7.50 -8.30
CA THR A 55 1.22 -7.64 -9.28
C THR A 55 2.58 -7.25 -8.73
N ALA A 56 2.65 -6.30 -7.80
CA ALA A 56 3.89 -5.77 -7.24
C ALA A 56 4.02 -6.04 -5.73
N ASP A 57 3.11 -5.49 -4.91
CA ASP A 57 3.22 -5.56 -3.45
C ASP A 57 3.31 -7.00 -2.94
N ARG A 58 2.38 -7.88 -3.35
CA ARG A 58 2.42 -9.31 -3.00
C ARG A 58 3.75 -9.95 -3.40
N THR A 59 4.20 -9.68 -4.62
CA THR A 59 5.41 -10.28 -5.17
C THR A 59 6.67 -9.85 -4.42
N TYR A 60 6.81 -8.55 -4.15
CA TYR A 60 7.99 -8.03 -3.46
C TYR A 60 8.01 -8.38 -1.98
N LEU A 61 6.87 -8.31 -1.27
CA LEU A 61 6.76 -8.74 0.12
C LEU A 61 7.10 -10.23 0.27
N ALA A 62 6.53 -11.09 -0.58
CA ALA A 62 6.82 -12.53 -0.57
C ALA A 62 8.30 -12.82 -0.83
N ALA A 63 8.91 -12.13 -1.80
CA ALA A 63 10.33 -12.28 -2.10
C ALA A 63 11.22 -11.85 -0.94
N ALA A 64 10.90 -10.73 -0.28
CA ALA A 64 11.65 -10.21 0.86
C ALA A 64 11.55 -11.14 2.08
N PHE A 65 10.35 -11.63 2.43
CA PHE A 65 10.16 -12.57 3.53
C PHE A 65 10.87 -13.92 3.27
N LYS A 66 10.78 -14.42 2.03
CA LYS A 66 11.51 -15.62 1.62
C LYS A 66 13.01 -15.45 1.76
N ALA A 67 13.56 -14.32 1.34
CA ALA A 67 14.98 -14.01 1.48
C ALA A 67 15.41 -13.91 2.95
N ALA A 68 14.53 -13.39 3.82
CA ALA A 68 14.77 -13.32 5.27
C ALA A 68 14.59 -14.67 5.99
N GLY A 69 14.10 -15.71 5.32
CA GLY A 69 13.90 -17.05 5.90
C GLY A 69 12.79 -17.13 6.94
N VAL A 70 11.84 -16.20 6.93
CA VAL A 70 10.67 -16.19 7.82
C VAL A 70 9.46 -16.82 7.14
N ASP A 71 8.55 -17.37 7.94
CA ASP A 71 7.28 -17.87 7.44
C ASP A 71 6.33 -16.67 7.21
N TYR A 72 5.50 -16.74 6.18
CA TYR A 72 4.55 -15.66 5.88
C TYR A 72 3.24 -16.17 5.29
N ASP A 73 2.21 -15.35 5.44
CA ASP A 73 0.88 -15.55 4.87
C ASP A 73 0.39 -14.20 4.33
N ILE A 74 0.17 -14.11 3.01
CA ILE A 74 -0.30 -12.89 2.35
C ILE A 74 -1.67 -13.17 1.74
N GLN A 75 -2.70 -12.53 2.27
CA GLN A 75 -4.07 -12.65 1.79
C GLN A 75 -4.60 -11.29 1.32
N ASN A 76 -5.64 -11.34 0.48
CA ASN A 76 -6.32 -10.15 -0.01
C ASN A 76 -7.79 -10.18 0.46
N ALA A 77 -8.27 -9.07 0.98
CA ALA A 77 -9.63 -8.94 1.47
C ALA A 77 -10.65 -8.66 0.35
N GLU A 78 -10.18 -8.40 -0.88
CA GLU A 78 -10.99 -8.11 -2.08
C GLU A 78 -12.05 -7.00 -1.86
N GLY A 79 -11.72 -6.02 -1.01
CA GLY A 79 -12.59 -4.90 -0.68
C GLY A 79 -13.68 -5.22 0.34
N ASP A 80 -13.74 -6.46 0.82
CA ASP A 80 -14.75 -6.89 1.79
C ASP A 80 -14.24 -6.70 3.23
N LYS A 81 -14.91 -5.82 3.98
CA LYS A 81 -14.55 -5.47 5.36
C LYS A 81 -14.70 -6.66 6.32
N GLN A 82 -15.66 -7.54 6.08
CA GLN A 82 -15.85 -8.74 6.90
C GLN A 82 -14.76 -9.77 6.59
N ALA A 83 -14.41 -9.96 5.31
CA ALA A 83 -13.28 -10.79 4.92
C ALA A 83 -11.97 -10.28 5.53
N PHE A 84 -11.74 -8.95 5.51
CA PHE A 84 -10.56 -8.32 6.12
C PHE A 84 -10.41 -8.68 7.60
N GLN A 85 -11.50 -8.58 8.37
CA GLN A 85 -11.51 -8.95 9.80
C GLN A 85 -11.32 -10.46 10.00
N THR A 86 -11.98 -11.29 9.17
CA THR A 86 -11.88 -12.74 9.25
C THR A 86 -10.46 -13.23 8.96
N ILE A 87 -9.81 -12.67 7.94
CA ILE A 87 -8.42 -12.97 7.60
C ILE A 87 -7.49 -12.60 8.77
N ALA A 88 -7.68 -11.41 9.35
CA ALA A 88 -6.91 -10.98 10.52
C ALA A 88 -7.06 -11.96 11.70
N ASP A 89 -8.29 -12.39 11.98
CA ASP A 89 -8.60 -13.35 13.05
C ASP A 89 -7.91 -14.70 12.83
N GLN A 90 -7.95 -15.19 11.61
CA GLN A 90 -7.28 -16.44 11.23
C GLN A 90 -5.76 -16.33 11.37
N MET A 91 -5.16 -15.22 10.91
CA MET A 91 -3.73 -14.96 11.03
C MET A 91 -3.30 -14.88 12.50
N ILE A 92 -4.00 -14.11 13.33
CA ILE A 92 -3.72 -13.98 14.76
C ILE A 92 -3.84 -15.35 15.45
N THR A 93 -4.91 -16.10 15.19
CA THR A 93 -5.13 -17.44 15.76
C THR A 93 -4.06 -18.43 15.30
N SER A 94 -3.58 -18.32 14.06
CA SER A 94 -2.50 -19.15 13.54
C SER A 94 -1.12 -18.82 14.13
N GLY A 95 -1.03 -17.77 14.96
CA GLY A 95 0.14 -17.38 15.71
C GLY A 95 1.15 -16.57 14.90
N VAL A 96 0.70 -15.63 14.07
CA VAL A 96 1.59 -14.63 13.48
C VAL A 96 2.22 -13.76 14.59
N ASN A 97 3.49 -13.40 14.42
CA ASN A 97 4.18 -12.52 15.35
C ASN A 97 3.97 -11.04 14.97
N VAL A 98 3.79 -10.78 13.69
CA VAL A 98 3.56 -9.44 13.13
C VAL A 98 2.42 -9.51 12.14
N LEU A 99 1.57 -8.48 12.17
CA LEU A 99 0.50 -8.28 11.21
C LEU A 99 0.76 -6.95 10.47
N VAL A 100 0.91 -7.04 9.16
CA VAL A 100 1.05 -5.91 8.23
C VAL A 100 -0.28 -5.73 7.53
N ILE A 101 -0.87 -4.54 7.56
CA ILE A 101 -2.18 -4.31 6.95
C ILE A 101 -2.18 -3.13 6.00
N VAL A 102 -2.93 -3.27 4.91
CA VAL A 102 -3.42 -2.14 4.11
C VAL A 102 -4.91 -2.01 4.39
N ASN A 103 -5.31 -1.04 5.20
CA ASN A 103 -6.69 -0.92 5.62
C ASN A 103 -7.65 -0.57 4.47
N LEU A 104 -8.91 -0.99 4.57
CA LEU A 104 -9.99 -0.58 3.67
C LEU A 104 -10.59 0.77 4.09
N ASP A 105 -10.63 0.99 5.40
CA ASP A 105 -10.97 2.24 6.06
C ASP A 105 -10.40 2.23 7.49
N SER A 106 -10.33 3.40 8.11
CA SER A 106 -9.76 3.51 9.45
C SER A 106 -10.55 2.75 10.52
N GLY A 107 -11.87 2.61 10.40
CA GLY A 107 -12.69 1.89 11.38
C GLY A 107 -12.39 0.39 11.38
N THR A 108 -12.38 -0.22 10.19
CA THR A 108 -12.05 -1.63 10.00
C THR A 108 -10.60 -1.93 10.39
N GLY A 109 -9.67 -1.07 9.95
CA GLY A 109 -8.25 -1.20 10.29
C GLY A 109 -8.01 -1.10 11.79
N LYS A 110 -8.63 -0.11 12.46
CA LYS A 110 -8.53 0.06 13.91
C LYS A 110 -8.98 -1.19 14.67
N ALA A 111 -10.12 -1.78 14.30
CA ALA A 111 -10.63 -2.97 14.97
C ALA A 111 -9.64 -4.14 14.90
N VAL A 112 -9.01 -4.35 13.72
CA VAL A 112 -7.99 -5.38 13.51
C VAL A 112 -6.72 -5.09 14.31
N LEU A 113 -6.23 -3.84 14.27
CA LEU A 113 -5.00 -3.43 14.98
C LEU A 113 -5.16 -3.55 16.51
N ASP A 114 -6.31 -3.15 17.04
CA ASP A 114 -6.58 -3.24 18.48
C ASP A 114 -6.67 -4.71 18.95
N LYS A 115 -7.26 -5.58 18.13
CA LYS A 115 -7.30 -7.02 18.40
C LYS A 115 -5.91 -7.64 18.36
N ALA A 116 -5.10 -7.34 17.33
CA ALA A 116 -3.73 -7.80 17.22
C ALA A 116 -2.91 -7.38 18.44
N LYS A 117 -3.00 -6.09 18.83
CA LYS A 117 -2.34 -5.55 20.01
C LYS A 117 -2.74 -6.27 21.31
N ALA A 118 -4.05 -6.55 21.49
CA ALA A 118 -4.56 -7.27 22.66
C ALA A 118 -4.03 -8.71 22.75
N GLN A 119 -3.64 -9.31 21.64
CA GLN A 119 -3.04 -10.64 21.56
C GLN A 119 -1.49 -10.61 21.52
N GLY A 120 -0.87 -9.45 21.71
CA GLY A 120 0.58 -9.29 21.70
C GLY A 120 1.22 -9.40 20.31
N VAL A 121 0.43 -9.33 19.25
CA VAL A 121 0.92 -9.31 17.87
C VAL A 121 1.38 -7.90 17.51
N ALA A 122 2.61 -7.75 17.02
CA ALA A 122 3.12 -6.48 16.53
C ALA A 122 2.41 -6.06 15.23
N THR A 123 2.28 -4.75 14.98
CA THR A 123 1.47 -4.26 13.87
C THR A 123 2.16 -3.17 13.07
N ILE A 124 1.98 -3.22 11.75
CA ILE A 124 2.48 -2.22 10.79
C ILE A 124 1.31 -1.81 9.88
N ASP A 125 1.04 -0.52 9.79
CA ASP A 125 0.27 0.04 8.69
C ASP A 125 1.17 0.14 7.45
N TYR A 126 0.78 -0.49 6.36
CA TYR A 126 1.48 -0.48 5.09
C TYR A 126 0.70 0.36 4.07
N ASP A 127 1.35 1.30 3.42
CA ASP A 127 0.80 2.27 2.46
C ASP A 127 -0.26 3.21 3.07
N ARG A 128 -1.28 2.70 3.77
CA ARG A 128 -2.41 3.47 4.32
C ARG A 128 -2.35 3.55 5.84
N LEU A 129 -2.24 4.77 6.38
CA LEU A 129 -2.32 4.99 7.83
C LEU A 129 -3.75 4.78 8.33
N THR A 130 -3.91 3.94 9.33
CA THR A 130 -5.17 3.74 10.05
C THR A 130 -5.37 4.82 11.11
N LEU A 131 -6.19 5.82 10.82
CA LEU A 131 -6.46 6.92 11.75
C LEU A 131 -7.19 6.41 13.00
N GLY A 132 -6.70 6.81 14.17
CA GLY A 132 -7.19 6.33 15.48
C GLY A 132 -6.82 4.89 15.77
N GLY A 133 -6.05 4.23 14.89
CA GLY A 133 -5.57 2.86 15.07
C GLY A 133 -4.41 2.76 16.08
N SER A 134 -3.97 1.53 16.34
CA SER A 134 -2.90 1.25 17.28
C SER A 134 -1.65 0.63 16.61
N ALA A 135 -1.49 0.77 15.29
CA ALA A 135 -0.29 0.31 14.59
C ALA A 135 0.97 0.89 15.26
N GLN A 136 1.98 0.05 15.44
CA GLN A 136 3.23 0.46 16.07
C GLN A 136 4.10 1.26 15.11
N TYR A 137 3.99 0.98 13.81
CA TYR A 137 4.77 1.60 12.75
C TYR A 137 3.91 1.84 11.52
N TYR A 138 4.36 2.77 10.70
CA TYR A 138 3.77 3.09 9.40
C TYR A 138 4.86 3.10 8.33
N VAL A 139 4.61 2.46 7.20
CA VAL A 139 5.52 2.47 6.04
C VAL A 139 4.72 2.92 4.82
N SER A 140 5.15 3.99 4.18
CA SER A 140 4.47 4.56 3.02
C SER A 140 5.39 5.51 2.25
N PHE A 141 4.81 6.23 1.31
CA PHE A 141 5.42 7.39 0.65
C PHE A 141 5.02 8.70 1.33
N ASP A 142 5.74 9.79 1.03
CA ASP A 142 5.26 11.14 1.37
C ASP A 142 4.04 11.48 0.49
N ASN A 143 2.86 11.19 1.01
CA ASN A 143 1.60 11.33 0.27
C ASN A 143 1.23 12.79 -0.02
N THR A 144 1.68 13.74 0.82
CA THR A 144 1.51 15.17 0.53
C THR A 144 2.40 15.58 -0.65
N GLN A 145 3.61 15.05 -0.72
CA GLN A 145 4.51 15.28 -1.85
C GLN A 145 3.97 14.63 -3.13
N VAL A 146 3.34 13.45 -3.06
CA VAL A 146 2.64 12.86 -4.20
C VAL A 146 1.64 13.84 -4.79
N GLY A 147 0.73 14.36 -3.98
CA GLY A 147 -0.26 15.34 -4.44
C GLY A 147 0.37 16.61 -4.99
N LYS A 148 1.43 17.12 -4.33
CA LYS A 148 2.16 18.30 -4.81
C LYS A 148 2.77 18.09 -6.21
N LEU A 149 3.36 16.91 -6.45
CA LEU A 149 3.89 16.55 -7.77
C LEU A 149 2.78 16.46 -8.83
N GLN A 150 1.59 15.94 -8.46
CA GLN A 150 0.43 15.94 -9.36
C GLN A 150 -0.01 17.37 -9.71
N GLY A 151 -0.16 18.24 -8.72
CA GLY A 151 -0.52 19.66 -8.96
C GLY A 151 0.50 20.37 -9.84
N GLN A 152 1.79 20.23 -9.56
CA GLN A 152 2.88 20.80 -10.35
C GLN A 152 2.92 20.22 -11.77
N GLY A 153 2.73 18.91 -11.91
CA GLY A 153 2.66 18.27 -13.22
C GLY A 153 1.50 18.79 -14.05
N LEU A 154 0.30 18.90 -13.47
CA LEU A 154 -0.86 19.42 -14.16
C LEU A 154 -0.65 20.88 -14.61
N THR A 155 -0.13 21.75 -13.74
CA THR A 155 0.13 23.15 -14.08
C THR A 155 1.12 23.28 -15.23
N LYS A 156 2.19 22.46 -15.21
CA LYS A 156 3.14 22.42 -16.33
C LYS A 156 2.47 22.00 -17.64
N CYS A 157 1.67 20.94 -17.61
CA CYS A 157 1.02 20.44 -18.81
C CYS A 157 -0.02 21.43 -19.38
N LEU A 158 -0.74 22.12 -18.50
CA LEU A 158 -1.68 23.17 -18.93
C LEU A 158 -0.94 24.36 -19.56
N ALA A 159 0.22 24.76 -19.02
CA ALA A 159 1.05 25.79 -19.63
C ALA A 159 1.54 25.37 -21.03
N ASP A 160 1.90 24.11 -21.23
CA ASP A 160 2.34 23.57 -22.52
C ASP A 160 1.19 23.58 -23.57
N THR A 161 -0.08 23.58 -23.16
CA THR A 161 -1.23 23.73 -24.07
C THR A 161 -1.53 25.17 -24.45
N GLY A 162 -0.98 26.15 -23.75
CA GLY A 162 -1.30 27.57 -23.91
C GLY A 162 -2.69 27.95 -23.42
N ALA A 163 -3.37 27.10 -22.65
CA ALA A 163 -4.70 27.34 -22.12
C ALA A 163 -4.71 28.59 -21.21
N LYS A 164 -5.67 29.49 -21.45
CA LYS A 164 -5.89 30.68 -20.62
C LYS A 164 -7.07 30.41 -19.70
N ASN A 165 -6.90 30.70 -18.42
CA ASN A 165 -7.90 30.47 -17.38
C ASN A 165 -8.55 29.06 -17.50
N PRO A 166 -7.75 27.98 -17.50
CA PRO A 166 -8.27 26.62 -17.71
C PRO A 166 -9.21 26.21 -16.59
N VAL A 167 -10.29 25.53 -16.94
CA VAL A 167 -11.18 24.89 -15.99
C VAL A 167 -10.57 23.53 -15.60
N VAL A 168 -10.23 23.36 -14.33
CA VAL A 168 -9.63 22.12 -13.81
C VAL A 168 -10.67 21.33 -13.04
N ALA A 169 -10.90 20.08 -13.47
CA ALA A 169 -11.71 19.11 -12.73
C ALA A 169 -10.81 18.30 -11.78
N GLU A 170 -11.30 17.99 -10.58
CA GLU A 170 -10.58 17.19 -9.58
C GLU A 170 -11.34 15.89 -9.32
N LEU A 171 -10.79 14.76 -9.76
CA LEU A 171 -11.31 13.41 -9.55
C LEU A 171 -10.47 12.75 -8.45
N ASN A 172 -10.96 12.88 -7.21
CA ASN A 172 -10.23 12.51 -6.01
C ASN A 172 -10.36 11.02 -5.68
N GLY A 173 -9.46 10.52 -4.84
CA GLY A 173 -9.52 9.17 -4.31
C GLY A 173 -10.65 8.93 -3.30
N SER A 174 -10.65 7.77 -2.67
CA SER A 174 -11.66 7.38 -1.69
C SER A 174 -11.65 8.30 -0.47
N PRO A 175 -12.81 8.81 -0.05
CA PRO A 175 -12.91 9.65 1.14
C PRO A 175 -12.65 8.90 2.45
N THR A 176 -12.61 7.56 2.42
CA THR A 176 -12.30 6.71 3.58
C THR A 176 -10.81 6.38 3.70
N ASP A 177 -10.00 6.77 2.72
CA ASP A 177 -8.56 6.59 2.69
C ASP A 177 -7.85 7.91 3.05
N ASN A 178 -7.06 7.90 4.14
CA ASN A 178 -6.30 9.07 4.55
C ASN A 178 -5.32 9.57 3.48
N ASN A 179 -4.78 8.68 2.65
CA ASN A 179 -3.88 9.06 1.57
C ASN A 179 -4.57 10.00 0.57
N ALA A 180 -5.84 9.76 0.25
CA ALA A 180 -6.60 10.65 -0.63
C ALA A 180 -6.69 12.08 -0.09
N THR A 181 -6.85 12.22 1.24
CA THR A 181 -6.81 13.54 1.91
C THR A 181 -5.43 14.19 1.80
N LEU A 182 -4.36 13.42 2.00
CA LEU A 182 -2.99 13.93 1.91
C LEU A 182 -2.64 14.33 0.47
N PHE A 183 -3.06 13.55 -0.52
CA PHE A 183 -2.91 13.93 -1.93
C PHE A 183 -3.66 15.24 -2.21
N ALA A 184 -4.91 15.36 -1.73
CA ALA A 184 -5.70 16.58 -1.90
C ALA A 184 -5.01 17.79 -1.27
N ASN A 185 -4.47 17.67 -0.08
CA ASN A 185 -3.69 18.72 0.56
C ASN A 185 -2.46 19.11 -0.29
N GLY A 186 -1.80 18.12 -0.86
CA GLY A 186 -0.64 18.32 -1.74
C GLY A 186 -0.98 19.11 -2.99
N TYR A 187 -1.91 18.61 -3.83
CA TYR A 187 -2.22 19.30 -5.09
C TYR A 187 -2.98 20.61 -4.88
N ASN A 188 -3.83 20.72 -3.85
CA ASN A 188 -4.50 21.98 -3.54
C ASN A 188 -3.50 23.06 -3.09
N SER A 189 -2.39 22.68 -2.42
CA SER A 189 -1.32 23.65 -2.12
C SER A 189 -0.74 24.32 -3.34
N VAL A 190 -0.85 23.70 -4.53
CA VAL A 190 -0.42 24.22 -5.83
C VAL A 190 -1.57 24.92 -6.56
N LEU A 191 -2.76 24.31 -6.57
CA LEU A 191 -3.89 24.75 -7.39
C LEU A 191 -4.71 25.87 -6.74
N ASP A 192 -4.90 25.87 -5.41
CA ASP A 192 -5.72 26.88 -4.72
C ASP A 192 -5.21 28.32 -4.91
N PRO A 193 -3.89 28.62 -4.91
CA PRO A 193 -3.41 29.95 -5.25
C PRO A 193 -3.77 30.38 -6.67
N LEU A 194 -3.78 29.46 -7.64
CA LEU A 194 -4.13 29.72 -9.04
C LEU A 194 -5.64 29.96 -9.21
N TYR A 195 -6.45 29.25 -8.44
CA TYR A 195 -7.90 29.51 -8.37
C TYR A 195 -8.19 30.86 -7.72
N ALA A 196 -7.51 31.18 -6.62
CA ALA A 196 -7.69 32.45 -5.89
C ALA A 196 -7.28 33.67 -6.71
N SER A 197 -6.23 33.56 -7.54
CA SER A 197 -5.79 34.62 -8.44
C SER A 197 -6.67 34.77 -9.68
N GLY A 198 -7.55 33.81 -9.99
CA GLY A 198 -8.32 33.74 -11.23
C GLY A 198 -7.49 33.29 -12.44
N GLU A 199 -6.24 32.87 -12.24
CA GLU A 199 -5.43 32.29 -13.32
C GLU A 199 -6.01 30.97 -13.80
N TYR A 200 -6.59 30.18 -12.88
CA TYR A 200 -7.34 28.95 -13.18
C TYR A 200 -8.79 29.07 -12.68
N THR A 201 -9.68 28.35 -13.31
CA THR A 201 -11.07 28.20 -12.84
C THR A 201 -11.26 26.85 -12.18
N LYS A 202 -11.70 26.84 -10.92
CA LYS A 202 -12.05 25.59 -10.22
C LYS A 202 -13.28 24.97 -10.90
N GLY A 203 -13.13 23.76 -11.38
CA GLY A 203 -14.17 22.95 -12.02
C GLY A 203 -14.88 22.02 -11.04
N PRO A 204 -15.59 21.02 -11.56
CA PRO A 204 -16.18 19.96 -10.72
C PRO A 204 -15.11 19.24 -9.89
N ASN A 205 -15.45 18.93 -8.63
CA ASN A 205 -14.59 18.26 -7.69
C ASN A 205 -15.39 17.12 -7.02
N GLN A 206 -15.01 15.88 -7.24
CA GLN A 206 -15.69 14.71 -6.73
C GLN A 206 -14.71 13.65 -6.25
N SER A 207 -15.07 12.96 -5.17
CA SER A 207 -14.35 11.79 -4.67
C SER A 207 -14.94 10.52 -5.22
N VAL A 208 -14.10 9.51 -5.43
CA VAL A 208 -14.50 8.19 -5.91
C VAL A 208 -14.47 7.21 -4.74
N PRO A 209 -15.64 6.73 -4.27
CA PRO A 209 -15.70 5.75 -3.19
C PRO A 209 -14.88 4.50 -3.54
N ASP A 210 -14.16 4.00 -2.56
CA ASP A 210 -13.34 2.78 -2.62
C ASP A 210 -12.35 2.72 -3.81
N TRP A 211 -12.01 3.88 -4.39
CA TRP A 211 -11.17 3.97 -5.60
C TRP A 211 -11.74 3.18 -6.79
N ASP A 212 -13.05 2.94 -6.82
CA ASP A 212 -13.70 2.10 -7.82
C ASP A 212 -13.70 2.76 -9.21
N ASN A 213 -12.94 2.19 -10.14
CA ASN A 213 -12.74 2.72 -11.48
C ASN A 213 -14.05 2.77 -12.32
N ALA A 214 -15.01 1.87 -12.06
CA ALA A 214 -16.29 1.88 -12.77
C ALA A 214 -17.16 3.05 -12.28
N GLN A 215 -17.17 3.30 -10.97
CA GLN A 215 -17.79 4.49 -10.40
C GLN A 215 -17.09 5.76 -10.87
N ALA A 216 -15.75 5.76 -10.93
CA ALA A 216 -14.99 6.91 -11.43
C ALA A 216 -15.41 7.34 -12.83
N GLN A 217 -15.65 6.38 -13.73
CA GLN A 217 -16.13 6.69 -15.08
C GLN A 217 -17.48 7.37 -15.06
N THR A 218 -18.43 6.85 -14.27
CA THR A 218 -19.77 7.43 -14.13
C THR A 218 -19.71 8.83 -13.51
N ILE A 219 -18.93 8.99 -12.46
CA ILE A 219 -18.73 10.27 -11.76
C ILE A 219 -18.12 11.29 -12.73
N PHE A 220 -17.07 10.91 -13.46
CA PHE A 220 -16.43 11.83 -14.39
C PHE A 220 -17.32 12.15 -15.61
N GLU A 221 -18.15 11.22 -16.08
CA GLU A 221 -19.14 11.50 -17.14
C GLU A 221 -20.16 12.57 -16.69
N GLN A 222 -20.59 12.52 -15.42
CA GLN A 222 -21.46 13.53 -14.84
C GLN A 222 -20.73 14.88 -14.69
N MET A 223 -19.49 14.87 -14.18
CA MET A 223 -18.65 16.05 -14.07
C MET A 223 -18.46 16.74 -15.44
N TYR A 224 -18.11 15.95 -16.45
CA TYR A 224 -17.87 16.46 -17.81
C TYR A 224 -19.16 16.96 -18.47
N THR A 225 -20.28 16.30 -18.27
CA THR A 225 -21.60 16.74 -18.76
C THR A 225 -22.02 18.09 -18.14
N SER A 226 -21.76 18.25 -16.83
CA SER A 226 -22.08 19.52 -16.14
C SER A 226 -21.13 20.66 -16.54
N ARG A 227 -19.92 20.36 -17.00
CA ARG A 227 -18.88 21.31 -17.33
C ARG A 227 -18.02 20.83 -18.52
N PRO A 228 -18.57 20.86 -19.76
CA PRO A 228 -17.88 20.27 -20.92
C PRO A 228 -16.62 21.04 -21.38
N ASN A 229 -16.41 22.25 -20.86
CA ASN A 229 -15.23 23.05 -21.12
C ASN A 229 -14.07 22.78 -20.15
N VAL A 230 -14.06 21.62 -19.45
CA VAL A 230 -12.90 21.16 -18.69
C VAL A 230 -11.67 21.15 -19.59
N ALA A 231 -10.61 21.80 -19.14
CA ALA A 231 -9.34 21.96 -19.84
C ALA A 231 -8.18 21.17 -19.20
N GLY A 232 -8.35 20.71 -17.96
CA GLY A 232 -7.41 19.83 -17.26
C GLY A 232 -8.12 18.97 -16.24
N VAL A 233 -7.57 17.79 -15.96
CA VAL A 233 -8.10 16.85 -14.96
C VAL A 233 -6.99 16.47 -13.99
N LEU A 234 -7.19 16.80 -12.73
CA LEU A 234 -6.42 16.22 -11.65
C LEU A 234 -7.09 14.89 -11.28
N ALA A 235 -6.53 13.79 -11.73
CA ALA A 235 -6.94 12.45 -11.34
C ALA A 235 -5.95 11.91 -10.31
N ALA A 236 -6.47 11.43 -9.17
CA ALA A 236 -5.65 11.06 -8.02
C ALA A 236 -4.81 9.80 -8.23
N ASN A 237 -5.18 8.91 -9.16
CA ASN A 237 -4.35 7.79 -9.60
C ASN A 237 -4.61 7.41 -11.08
N ASP A 238 -3.82 6.48 -11.62
CA ASP A 238 -3.92 6.04 -13.02
C ASP A 238 -5.24 5.33 -13.34
N GLY A 239 -5.83 4.61 -12.37
CA GLY A 239 -7.13 3.97 -12.56
C GLY A 239 -8.24 4.98 -12.81
N LEU A 240 -8.26 6.04 -11.99
CA LEU A 240 -9.18 7.17 -12.16
C LEU A 240 -8.88 7.96 -13.44
N ALA A 241 -7.59 8.13 -13.77
CA ALA A 241 -7.17 8.74 -15.03
C ALA A 241 -7.68 7.95 -16.24
N ASN A 242 -7.56 6.62 -16.23
CA ASN A 242 -8.06 5.74 -17.29
C ASN A 242 -9.57 5.92 -17.49
N SER A 243 -10.32 6.02 -16.39
CA SER A 243 -11.77 6.25 -16.41
C SER A 243 -12.12 7.60 -17.03
N ALA A 244 -11.38 8.66 -16.66
CA ALA A 244 -11.57 9.99 -17.26
C ALA A 244 -11.18 10.01 -18.74
N ILE A 245 -10.08 9.35 -19.12
CA ILE A 245 -9.63 9.22 -20.52
C ILE A 245 -10.69 8.52 -21.37
N ALA A 246 -11.34 7.48 -20.85
CA ALA A 246 -12.41 6.77 -21.57
C ALA A 246 -13.58 7.72 -21.90
N VAL A 247 -13.99 8.57 -20.97
CA VAL A 247 -15.02 9.59 -21.19
C VAL A 247 -14.56 10.64 -22.20
N LEU A 248 -13.33 11.14 -22.08
CA LEU A 248 -12.79 12.13 -23.01
C LEU A 248 -12.63 11.54 -24.43
N ARG A 249 -12.25 10.28 -24.54
CA ARG A 249 -12.14 9.58 -25.84
C ARG A 249 -13.50 9.46 -26.54
N LYS A 250 -14.56 9.13 -25.79
CA LYS A 250 -15.97 9.12 -26.28
C LYS A 250 -16.38 10.50 -26.81
N ASN A 251 -15.82 11.57 -26.26
CA ASN A 251 -16.11 12.95 -26.65
C ASN A 251 -15.05 13.55 -27.59
N HIS A 252 -14.15 12.76 -28.14
CA HIS A 252 -13.06 13.20 -29.03
C HIS A 252 -12.15 14.30 -28.42
N ARG A 253 -11.93 14.24 -27.09
CA ARG A 253 -11.14 15.20 -26.33
C ARG A 253 -9.88 14.60 -25.68
N ASN A 254 -9.66 13.28 -25.82
CA ASN A 254 -8.42 12.63 -25.36
C ASN A 254 -7.19 13.27 -26.06
N GLY A 255 -6.09 13.37 -25.32
CA GLY A 255 -4.88 14.05 -25.80
C GLY A 255 -4.97 15.59 -25.86
N GLN A 256 -6.17 16.18 -25.69
CA GLN A 256 -6.37 17.63 -25.67
C GLN A 256 -6.56 18.18 -24.25
N VAL A 257 -6.94 17.32 -23.31
CA VAL A 257 -7.15 17.66 -21.90
C VAL A 257 -6.08 16.96 -21.10
N PRO A 258 -5.07 17.67 -20.58
CA PRO A 258 -4.05 17.08 -19.72
C PRO A 258 -4.64 16.42 -18.49
N ILE A 259 -4.18 15.20 -18.17
CA ILE A 259 -4.65 14.40 -17.04
C ILE A 259 -3.44 13.95 -16.23
N THR A 260 -3.54 14.02 -14.91
CA THR A 260 -2.55 13.46 -13.99
C THR A 260 -2.88 12.01 -13.64
N GLY A 261 -1.94 11.34 -12.98
CA GLY A 261 -2.13 10.02 -12.38
C GLY A 261 -1.17 9.77 -11.24
N GLN A 262 -1.19 8.54 -10.73
CA GLN A 262 -0.28 8.01 -9.72
C GLN A 262 -0.22 6.48 -9.89
N ASP A 263 0.85 5.87 -9.47
CA ASP A 263 1.22 4.45 -9.45
C ASP A 263 2.08 4.00 -10.65
N ALA A 264 2.22 4.78 -11.70
CA ALA A 264 2.98 4.44 -12.91
C ALA A 264 2.62 3.04 -13.44
N THR A 265 1.32 2.76 -13.50
CA THR A 265 0.82 1.48 -14.03
C THR A 265 1.18 1.33 -15.51
N VAL A 266 1.21 0.09 -16.01
CA VAL A 266 1.46 -0.16 -17.45
C VAL A 266 0.52 0.67 -18.31
N GLN A 267 -0.80 0.70 -17.99
CA GLN A 267 -1.77 1.48 -18.75
C GLN A 267 -1.54 3.01 -18.60
N GLY A 268 -1.18 3.48 -17.40
CA GLY A 268 -0.85 4.90 -17.19
C GLY A 268 0.37 5.32 -18.02
N LEU A 269 1.43 4.52 -18.04
CA LEU A 269 2.62 4.75 -18.86
C LEU A 269 2.31 4.68 -20.37
N GLN A 270 1.45 3.75 -20.80
CA GLN A 270 0.95 3.68 -22.17
C GLN A 270 0.16 4.93 -22.56
N ASN A 271 -0.71 5.41 -21.68
CA ASN A 271 -1.45 6.67 -21.91
C ASN A 271 -0.51 7.88 -22.02
N ILE A 272 0.58 7.91 -21.23
CA ILE A 272 1.60 8.95 -21.34
C ILE A 272 2.34 8.86 -22.68
N LEU A 273 2.68 7.66 -23.13
CA LEU A 273 3.29 7.46 -24.46
C LEU A 273 2.37 7.93 -25.57
N ALA A 274 1.07 7.63 -25.48
CA ALA A 274 0.06 8.03 -26.46
C ALA A 274 -0.26 9.54 -26.40
N GLY A 275 0.00 10.20 -25.27
CA GLY A 275 -0.35 11.61 -25.03
C GLY A 275 -1.75 11.81 -24.45
N ASP A 276 -2.45 10.76 -24.06
CA ASP A 276 -3.77 10.80 -23.41
C ASP A 276 -3.68 11.16 -21.92
N GLN A 277 -2.54 10.85 -21.28
CA GLN A 277 -2.19 11.24 -19.92
C GLN A 277 -0.91 12.07 -19.95
N CYS A 278 -0.84 13.10 -19.14
CA CYS A 278 0.29 14.00 -19.13
C CYS A 278 1.45 13.49 -18.27
N MET A 279 1.12 12.99 -17.10
CA MET A 279 2.10 12.51 -16.13
C MET A 279 1.48 11.51 -15.17
N THR A 280 2.32 10.77 -14.49
CA THR A 280 1.96 9.97 -13.31
C THR A 280 2.98 10.21 -12.20
N VAL A 281 2.62 9.88 -10.97
CA VAL A 281 3.58 9.84 -9.86
C VAL A 281 3.96 8.39 -9.58
N TYR A 282 5.23 8.09 -9.74
CA TYR A 282 5.81 6.79 -9.45
C TYR A 282 6.13 6.66 -7.97
N LYS A 283 5.67 5.57 -7.41
CA LYS A 283 6.00 5.08 -6.08
C LYS A 283 6.82 3.79 -6.26
N ALA A 284 8.07 3.79 -5.85
CA ALA A 284 8.94 2.61 -5.96
C ALA A 284 8.51 1.53 -4.97
N VAL A 285 7.43 0.79 -5.30
CA VAL A 285 6.75 -0.20 -4.45
C VAL A 285 7.70 -1.22 -3.88
N LYS A 286 8.74 -1.61 -4.64
CA LYS A 286 9.77 -2.51 -4.14
C LYS A 286 10.46 -1.97 -2.89
N LYS A 287 10.79 -0.68 -2.86
CA LYS A 287 11.43 -0.03 -1.69
C LYS A 287 10.49 -0.01 -0.49
N GLU A 288 9.20 0.20 -0.72
CA GLU A 288 8.17 0.16 0.32
C GLU A 288 8.03 -1.25 0.91
N ALA A 289 7.92 -2.26 0.06
CA ALA A 289 7.84 -3.65 0.46
C ALA A 289 9.12 -4.12 1.20
N ASP A 290 10.30 -3.73 0.72
CA ASP A 290 11.58 -4.05 1.36
C ASP A 290 11.65 -3.40 2.76
N ALA A 291 11.25 -2.12 2.90
CA ALA A 291 11.24 -1.42 4.18
C ALA A 291 10.25 -2.05 5.18
N ALA A 292 9.03 -2.34 4.73
CA ALA A 292 8.02 -2.99 5.56
C ALA A 292 8.43 -4.40 5.98
N SER A 293 9.04 -5.15 5.07
CA SER A 293 9.52 -6.51 5.35
C SER A 293 10.67 -6.51 6.34
N ALA A 294 11.64 -5.62 6.18
CA ALA A 294 12.75 -5.48 7.12
C ALA A 294 12.26 -5.15 8.53
N LEU A 295 11.34 -4.18 8.61
CA LEU A 295 10.70 -3.77 9.86
C LEU A 295 9.91 -4.92 10.51
N ALA A 296 9.13 -5.67 9.72
CA ALA A 296 8.36 -6.81 10.21
C ALA A 296 9.27 -7.94 10.73
N VAL A 297 10.39 -8.22 10.06
CA VAL A 297 11.36 -9.21 10.51
C VAL A 297 12.02 -8.81 11.84
N GLU A 298 12.38 -7.53 12.00
CA GLU A 298 12.94 -7.03 13.26
C GLU A 298 11.92 -7.14 14.41
N LEU A 299 10.66 -6.75 14.17
CA LEU A 299 9.59 -6.87 15.16
C LEU A 299 9.31 -8.33 15.53
N ALA A 300 9.31 -9.23 14.55
CA ALA A 300 9.12 -10.66 14.78
C ALA A 300 10.27 -11.28 15.62
N ALA A 301 11.46 -10.67 15.58
CA ALA A 301 12.60 -11.01 16.45
C ALA A 301 12.54 -10.30 17.82
N GLY A 302 11.45 -9.59 18.15
CA GLY A 302 11.28 -8.87 19.42
C GLY A 302 12.12 -7.58 19.53
N LYS A 303 12.64 -7.07 18.42
CA LYS A 303 13.46 -5.85 18.38
C LYS A 303 12.57 -4.62 18.20
N LYS A 304 13.02 -3.49 18.75
CA LYS A 304 12.47 -2.17 18.38
C LYS A 304 13.26 -1.63 17.20
N SER A 305 12.55 -1.19 16.16
CA SER A 305 13.19 -0.62 14.98
C SER A 305 13.29 0.90 15.09
N GLN A 306 14.35 1.43 14.48
CA GLN A 306 14.49 2.87 14.27
C GLN A 306 13.79 3.25 12.96
N THR A 307 13.08 4.35 12.97
CA THR A 307 12.41 4.90 11.79
C THR A 307 13.01 6.25 11.39
N THR A 308 12.83 6.64 10.13
CA THR A 308 13.40 7.87 9.57
C THR A 308 12.48 9.08 9.75
N ALA A 309 11.23 8.86 10.09
CA ALA A 309 10.20 9.88 10.20
C ALA A 309 9.18 9.56 11.29
N THR A 310 8.30 10.51 11.53
CA THR A 310 7.13 10.38 12.39
C THR A 310 5.96 11.03 11.69
N VAL A 311 4.79 10.39 11.74
CA VAL A 311 3.55 10.89 11.14
C VAL A 311 2.52 11.12 12.24
N ASN A 312 1.91 12.30 12.25
CA ASN A 312 0.84 12.61 13.19
C ASN A 312 -0.47 11.93 12.79
N ASP A 313 -1.05 11.16 13.69
CA ASP A 313 -2.41 10.66 13.61
C ASP A 313 -3.33 11.59 14.41
N PRO A 314 -4.07 12.49 13.75
CA PRO A 314 -4.87 13.50 14.44
C PRO A 314 -6.09 12.88 15.16
N THR A 315 -6.58 11.74 14.70
CA THR A 315 -7.70 11.01 15.30
C THR A 315 -7.25 10.26 16.55
N GLY A 316 -6.12 9.59 16.47
CA GLY A 316 -5.49 8.88 17.59
C GLY A 316 -4.77 9.81 18.57
N LYS A 317 -4.57 11.08 18.19
CA LYS A 317 -3.79 12.10 18.95
C LYS A 317 -2.41 11.56 19.35
N ARG A 318 -1.75 10.94 18.39
CA ARG A 318 -0.43 10.32 18.60
C ARG A 318 0.45 10.51 17.39
N ASP A 319 1.74 10.46 17.64
CA ASP A 319 2.75 10.35 16.60
C ASP A 319 3.09 8.88 16.36
N VAL A 320 3.12 8.48 15.08
CA VAL A 320 3.39 7.12 14.64
C VAL A 320 4.79 7.10 14.02
N PRO A 321 5.72 6.29 14.57
CA PRO A 321 7.01 6.07 13.92
C PRO A 321 6.83 5.59 12.49
N ALA A 322 7.50 6.22 11.52
CA ALA A 322 7.25 5.99 10.12
C ALA A 322 8.52 5.89 9.26
N VAL A 323 8.43 5.10 8.20
CA VAL A 323 9.33 5.14 7.06
C VAL A 323 8.57 5.77 5.90
N LEU A 324 8.97 6.97 5.50
CA LEU A 324 8.38 7.68 4.37
C LEU A 324 9.36 7.72 3.21
N LEU A 325 8.93 7.21 2.07
CA LEU A 325 9.71 7.14 0.84
C LEU A 325 9.38 8.33 -0.07
N ALA A 326 10.36 8.78 -0.85
CA ALA A 326 10.17 9.84 -1.80
C ALA A 326 9.46 9.32 -3.07
N PRO A 327 8.35 9.97 -3.50
CA PRO A 327 7.73 9.71 -4.80
C PRO A 327 8.45 10.48 -5.90
N GLU A 328 8.24 10.05 -7.16
CA GLU A 328 8.86 10.66 -8.35
C GLU A 328 7.83 10.97 -9.43
N ALA A 329 7.91 12.15 -10.04
CA ALA A 329 7.05 12.51 -11.16
C ALA A 329 7.59 11.90 -12.46
N ILE A 330 6.73 11.15 -13.14
CA ILE A 330 7.03 10.51 -14.44
C ILE A 330 6.22 11.18 -15.54
N THR A 331 6.94 11.60 -16.55
CA THR A 331 6.42 12.13 -17.80
C THR A 331 6.97 11.34 -18.97
N LYS A 332 6.59 11.68 -20.19
CA LYS A 332 7.12 11.01 -21.38
C LYS A 332 8.66 11.00 -21.48
N SER A 333 9.33 12.01 -20.87
CA SER A 333 10.78 12.16 -20.94
C SER A 333 11.56 11.18 -20.06
N ASN A 334 10.94 10.64 -19.00
CA ASN A 334 11.61 9.79 -18.02
C ASN A 334 10.90 8.47 -17.70
N ILE A 335 10.03 7.98 -18.60
CA ILE A 335 9.39 6.64 -18.44
C ILE A 335 10.45 5.54 -18.26
N GLN A 336 11.63 5.71 -18.87
CA GLN A 336 12.73 4.76 -18.78
C GLN A 336 13.18 4.50 -17.34
N ASP A 337 13.00 5.45 -16.42
CA ASP A 337 13.38 5.32 -15.01
C ASP A 337 12.57 4.21 -14.32
N VAL A 338 11.27 4.13 -14.62
CA VAL A 338 10.36 3.08 -14.10
C VAL A 338 10.76 1.69 -14.62
N ILE A 339 11.23 1.61 -15.86
CA ILE A 339 11.71 0.36 -16.46
C ILE A 339 13.07 -0.02 -15.86
N THR A 340 13.96 0.94 -15.69
CA THR A 340 15.29 0.73 -15.10
C THR A 340 15.20 0.25 -13.65
N ASP A 341 14.21 0.74 -12.88
CA ASP A 341 13.92 0.26 -11.53
C ASP A 341 13.27 -1.15 -11.50
N GLY A 342 12.86 -1.67 -12.66
CA GLY A 342 12.30 -3.02 -12.81
C GLY A 342 10.83 -3.14 -12.40
N TYR A 343 10.13 -2.02 -12.17
CA TYR A 343 8.72 -2.03 -11.80
C TYR A 343 7.81 -2.43 -12.99
N VAL A 344 8.11 -1.92 -14.18
CA VAL A 344 7.48 -2.31 -15.44
C VAL A 344 8.56 -2.73 -16.43
N THR A 345 8.36 -3.82 -17.13
CA THR A 345 9.29 -4.25 -18.18
C THR A 345 8.93 -3.62 -19.52
N LYS A 346 9.93 -3.45 -20.40
CA LYS A 346 9.70 -3.05 -21.79
C LYS A 346 8.68 -3.96 -22.48
N ALA A 347 8.75 -5.27 -22.26
CA ALA A 347 7.84 -6.24 -22.86
C ALA A 347 6.37 -6.05 -22.41
N GLN A 348 6.15 -5.58 -21.17
CA GLN A 348 4.81 -5.25 -20.68
C GLN A 348 4.31 -3.92 -21.25
N LEU A 349 5.18 -2.93 -21.33
CA LEU A 349 4.84 -1.58 -21.76
C LEU A 349 4.61 -1.49 -23.28
N CYS A 350 5.55 -2.05 -24.05
CA CYS A 350 5.67 -1.86 -25.49
C CYS A 350 4.98 -2.99 -26.26
N THR A 351 3.65 -3.10 -26.11
CA THR A 351 2.83 -4.11 -26.76
C THR A 351 1.89 -3.49 -27.79
N GLY A 352 1.61 -4.18 -28.90
CA GLY A 352 0.64 -3.75 -29.90
C GLY A 352 0.95 -2.35 -30.46
N GLU A 353 -0.02 -1.44 -30.39
CA GLU A 353 0.13 -0.06 -30.88
C GLU A 353 1.20 0.77 -30.16
N TYR A 354 1.60 0.35 -28.96
CA TYR A 354 2.60 1.06 -28.17
C TYR A 354 4.05 0.75 -28.58
N GLU A 355 4.31 -0.29 -29.38
CA GLU A 355 5.67 -0.62 -29.86
C GLU A 355 6.33 0.54 -30.61
N ALA A 356 5.58 1.15 -31.53
CA ALA A 356 6.06 2.30 -32.29
C ALA A 356 6.28 3.53 -31.40
N LEU A 357 5.41 3.75 -30.40
CA LEU A 357 5.52 4.84 -29.44
C LEU A 357 6.72 4.67 -28.52
N CYS A 358 6.98 3.45 -28.04
CA CYS A 358 8.17 3.10 -27.27
C CYS A 358 9.45 3.38 -28.04
N THR A 359 9.50 2.96 -29.34
CA THR A 359 10.64 3.21 -30.21
C THR A 359 10.90 4.71 -30.35
N LYS A 360 9.83 5.48 -30.62
CA LYS A 360 9.90 6.94 -30.74
C LYS A 360 10.34 7.62 -29.44
N ALA A 361 9.95 7.07 -28.29
CA ALA A 361 10.36 7.57 -26.98
C ALA A 361 11.75 7.09 -26.54
N GLY A 362 12.42 6.24 -27.31
CA GLY A 362 13.76 5.72 -27.01
C GLY A 362 13.79 4.72 -25.84
N ILE A 363 12.69 4.02 -25.58
CA ILE A 363 12.60 3.01 -24.53
C ILE A 363 13.52 1.82 -24.85
N LYS A 364 14.43 1.52 -23.92
CA LYS A 364 15.49 0.50 -24.06
C LYS A 364 15.12 -0.82 -23.41
#